data_0642f7758ded23368d462a4b7837c84d
#
_entry.id   0642f7758ded23368d462a4b7837c84d
#
_cell.length_a   1.000
_cell.length_b   1.000
_cell.length_c   1.000
_cell.angle_alpha   90.00
_cell.angle_beta   90.00
_cell.angle_gamma   90.00
#
_symmetry.space_group_name_H-M   'P 1'
#
loop_
_entity.id
_entity.type
_entity.pdbx_description
1 polymer ?
#
loop_
_entity_poly.entity_id
_entity_poly.type
_entity_poly.pdbx_seq_one_letter_code
_entity_poly.pdbx_strand_id
1 'polypeptide(L)'
;YEAHAREMGFSSREAPFFFMKPGDAVLPGSADEPAVLPYPPLTGNLHHEVELVVAIGRGGQNIPVANALQHVFGYAVGLDMTRRELQNELRQQGRPWCIAKGFESSAPIGAIVPAEQAGDMAQASIRLLVNGQVRQQSNTAQMIWNVAEIIATLSQAWTLQPGDLIYTGTPEGVGPVVRGDVLCAEAQGLPPLQVRVA
;
A
#
# COMPACT_ATOMS: atom_id res chain seq x y z
N TYR A 1 2.06 10.48 1.86
CA TYR A 1 2.42 11.52 0.87
C TYR A 1 1.74 12.83 1.21
N GLU A 2 2.46 13.95 1.11
CA GLU A 2 1.92 15.26 1.50
C GLU A 2 0.68 15.69 0.70
N ALA A 3 0.69 15.50 -0.61
CA ALA A 3 -0.41 15.89 -1.47
C ALA A 3 -1.67 15.09 -1.15
N HIS A 4 -1.55 13.78 -0.92
CA HIS A 4 -2.66 12.94 -0.49
C HIS A 4 -3.18 13.31 0.91
N ALA A 5 -2.31 13.62 1.86
CA ALA A 5 -2.72 14.08 3.18
C ALA A 5 -3.57 15.36 3.08
N ARG A 6 -3.18 16.32 2.24
CA ARG A 6 -3.97 17.53 1.96
C ARG A 6 -5.31 17.21 1.29
N GLU A 7 -5.34 16.30 0.31
CA GLU A 7 -6.57 15.82 -0.36
C GLU A 7 -7.56 15.25 0.65
N MET A 8 -7.06 14.53 1.66
CA MET A 8 -7.86 13.93 2.72
C MET A 8 -8.14 14.85 3.91
N GLY A 9 -7.64 16.11 3.89
CA GLY A 9 -7.86 17.10 4.93
C GLY A 9 -7.03 16.90 6.20
N PHE A 10 -5.89 16.19 6.11
CA PHE A 10 -4.93 16.05 7.21
C PHE A 10 -3.87 17.15 7.18
N SER A 11 -3.35 17.50 8.35
CA SER A 11 -2.18 18.37 8.45
C SER A 11 -0.89 17.63 8.08
N SER A 12 0.15 18.38 7.73
CA SER A 12 1.45 17.80 7.42
C SER A 12 2.09 17.23 8.69
N ARG A 13 2.58 15.98 8.63
CA ARG A 13 3.39 15.30 9.65
C ARG A 13 2.70 15.09 11.01
N GLU A 14 1.41 14.76 11.00
CA GLU A 14 0.78 14.12 12.16
C GLU A 14 1.41 12.75 12.43
N ALA A 15 1.27 12.24 13.66
CA ALA A 15 1.74 10.89 13.98
C ALA A 15 1.13 9.87 13.00
N PRO A 16 1.93 8.95 12.44
CA PRO A 16 1.40 7.94 11.54
C PRO A 16 0.41 7.06 12.30
N PHE A 17 -0.68 6.72 11.64
CA PHE A 17 -1.64 5.75 12.14
C PHE A 17 -1.64 4.51 11.24
N PHE A 18 -2.01 3.39 11.81
CA PHE A 18 -1.98 2.10 11.13
C PHE A 18 -3.32 1.40 11.23
N PHE A 19 -3.64 0.63 10.22
CA PHE A 19 -4.71 -0.36 10.24
C PHE A 19 -4.18 -1.66 9.64
N MET A 20 -4.83 -2.77 9.94
CA MET A 20 -4.40 -4.08 9.46
C MET A 20 -5.28 -4.57 8.31
N LYS A 21 -4.65 -5.26 7.37
CA LYS A 21 -5.30 -6.18 6.45
C LYS A 21 -4.93 -7.60 6.88
N PRO A 22 -5.90 -8.54 6.92
CA PRO A 22 -5.60 -9.93 7.26
C PRO A 22 -4.73 -10.59 6.19
N GLY A 23 -4.02 -11.67 6.54
CA GLY A 23 -3.12 -12.34 5.60
C GLY A 23 -3.82 -12.91 4.35
N ASP A 24 -5.09 -13.28 4.46
CA ASP A 24 -5.92 -13.73 3.35
C ASP A 24 -6.43 -12.60 2.44
N ALA A 25 -6.19 -11.35 2.80
CA ALA A 25 -6.40 -10.20 1.91
C ALA A 25 -5.34 -10.10 0.81
N VAL A 26 -4.19 -10.76 0.97
CA VAL A 26 -3.10 -10.74 -0.01
C VAL A 26 -3.50 -11.45 -1.29
N LEU A 27 -3.33 -10.76 -2.43
CA LEU A 27 -3.62 -11.26 -3.76
C LEU A 27 -2.39 -11.11 -4.67
N PRO A 28 -1.57 -12.16 -4.85
CA PRO A 28 -0.41 -12.09 -5.72
C PRO A 28 -0.78 -11.91 -7.20
N GLY A 29 0.03 -11.14 -7.92
CA GLY A 29 -0.10 -10.97 -9.37
C GLY A 29 1.19 -10.46 -9.99
N SER A 30 1.26 -10.53 -11.32
CA SER A 30 2.38 -10.04 -12.12
C SER A 30 1.89 -9.45 -13.45
N ALA A 31 2.81 -8.98 -14.30
CA ALA A 31 2.47 -8.56 -15.64
C ALA A 31 2.05 -9.75 -16.52
N ASP A 32 2.67 -10.92 -16.33
CA ASP A 32 2.42 -12.12 -17.13
C ASP A 32 1.21 -12.92 -16.61
N GLU A 33 0.95 -12.84 -15.30
CA GLU A 33 -0.19 -13.46 -14.62
C GLU A 33 -0.95 -12.40 -13.82
N PRO A 34 -1.84 -11.64 -14.47
CA PRO A 34 -2.62 -10.62 -13.80
C PRO A 34 -3.50 -11.19 -12.68
N ALA A 35 -3.45 -10.55 -11.51
CA ALA A 35 -4.36 -10.91 -10.42
C ALA A 35 -5.81 -10.62 -10.83
N VAL A 36 -6.73 -11.50 -10.45
CA VAL A 36 -8.17 -11.29 -10.64
C VAL A 36 -8.77 -10.86 -9.29
N LEU A 37 -9.13 -9.59 -9.19
CA LEU A 37 -9.75 -9.00 -8.00
C LEU A 37 -11.27 -9.12 -8.13
N PRO A 38 -11.94 -9.98 -7.32
CA PRO A 38 -13.39 -9.98 -7.25
C PRO A 38 -13.89 -8.61 -6.74
N TYR A 39 -14.87 -8.02 -7.42
CA TYR A 39 -15.46 -6.78 -6.92
C TYR A 39 -16.18 -7.07 -5.59
N PRO A 40 -15.75 -6.46 -4.47
CA PRO A 40 -16.23 -6.84 -3.15
C PRO A 40 -17.69 -6.46 -2.93
N PRO A 41 -18.43 -7.20 -2.10
CA PRO A 41 -19.75 -6.77 -1.64
C PRO A 41 -19.65 -5.53 -0.74
N LEU A 42 -20.79 -4.94 -0.40
CA LEU A 42 -20.94 -3.81 0.52
C LEU A 42 -20.26 -2.50 0.04
N THR A 43 -20.03 -2.34 -1.27
CA THR A 43 -19.59 -1.06 -1.83
C THR A 43 -20.05 -0.91 -3.27
N GLY A 44 -20.41 0.29 -3.67
CA GLY A 44 -20.53 0.73 -5.07
C GLY A 44 -19.35 1.63 -5.49
N ASN A 45 -18.38 1.85 -4.59
CA ASN A 45 -17.27 2.79 -4.79
C ASN A 45 -15.96 2.22 -4.26
N LEU A 46 -15.44 1.19 -4.97
CA LEU A 46 -14.15 0.59 -4.70
C LEU A 46 -13.04 1.48 -5.24
N HIS A 47 -12.12 1.92 -4.39
CA HIS A 47 -10.98 2.75 -4.78
C HIS A 47 -9.68 1.97 -4.81
N HIS A 48 -8.79 2.39 -5.71
CA HIS A 48 -7.38 2.00 -5.76
C HIS A 48 -6.52 2.96 -4.91
N GLU A 49 -5.45 2.44 -4.34
CA GLU A 49 -4.38 3.18 -3.67
C GLU A 49 -3.06 2.45 -3.95
N VAL A 50 -2.22 2.99 -4.85
CA VAL A 50 -0.91 2.38 -5.16
C VAL A 50 0.08 2.69 -4.07
N GLU A 51 0.83 1.66 -3.63
CA GLU A 51 1.76 1.77 -2.51
C GLU A 51 3.07 1.02 -2.76
N LEU A 52 4.16 1.55 -2.23
CA LEU A 52 5.36 0.77 -1.99
C LEU A 52 5.06 -0.20 -0.85
N VAL A 53 5.37 -1.48 -1.04
CA VAL A 53 5.23 -2.51 -0.02
C VAL A 53 6.60 -2.94 0.46
N VAL A 54 6.78 -2.99 1.77
CA VAL A 54 8.00 -3.45 2.44
C VAL A 54 7.75 -4.83 3.03
N ALA A 55 8.57 -5.81 2.65
CA ALA A 55 8.55 -7.14 3.26
C ALA A 55 9.60 -7.22 4.37
N ILE A 56 9.20 -7.62 5.57
CA ILE A 56 10.08 -7.78 6.72
C ILE A 56 10.80 -9.13 6.63
N GLY A 57 12.13 -9.12 6.74
CA GLY A 57 12.96 -10.32 6.76
C GLY A 57 13.49 -10.69 8.14
N ARG A 58 13.64 -9.69 9.00
CA ARG A 58 14.09 -9.87 10.38
C ARG A 58 13.09 -9.24 11.33
N GLY A 59 12.53 -10.03 12.22
CA GLY A 59 11.60 -9.55 13.23
C GLY A 59 12.25 -8.64 14.27
N GLY A 60 11.43 -7.91 15.03
CA GLY A 60 11.89 -7.04 16.10
C GLY A 60 10.79 -6.16 16.67
N GLN A 61 11.09 -5.61 17.84
CA GLN A 61 10.25 -4.64 18.56
C GLN A 61 11.09 -3.44 18.97
N ASN A 62 10.51 -2.26 19.03
CA ASN A 62 11.20 -1.00 19.35
C ASN A 62 12.47 -0.78 18.51
N ILE A 63 12.36 -1.03 17.22
CA ILE A 63 13.48 -0.95 16.28
C ILE A 63 13.88 0.54 16.12
N PRO A 64 15.14 0.90 16.39
CA PRO A 64 15.61 2.26 16.16
C PRO A 64 15.58 2.61 14.65
N VAL A 65 15.25 3.85 14.30
CA VAL A 65 15.25 4.32 12.90
C VAL A 65 16.57 3.99 12.17
N ALA A 66 17.70 4.20 12.83
CA ALA A 66 19.04 3.93 12.27
C ALA A 66 19.26 2.46 11.86
N ASN A 67 18.50 1.52 12.45
CA ASN A 67 18.62 0.09 12.17
C ASN A 67 17.46 -0.48 11.36
N ALA A 68 16.42 0.31 11.11
CA ALA A 68 15.15 -0.17 10.59
C ALA A 68 15.29 -0.86 9.22
N LEU A 69 16.11 -0.32 8.32
CA LEU A 69 16.32 -0.90 6.99
C LEU A 69 17.04 -2.26 7.02
N GLN A 70 17.75 -2.61 8.12
CA GLN A 70 18.36 -3.93 8.30
C GLN A 70 17.33 -5.02 8.56
N HIS A 71 16.08 -4.67 8.82
CA HIS A 71 14.96 -5.58 9.01
C HIS A 71 14.20 -5.88 7.72
N VAL A 72 14.48 -5.14 6.64
CA VAL A 72 13.81 -5.28 5.35
C VAL A 72 14.41 -6.47 4.59
N PHE A 73 13.57 -7.39 4.14
CA PHE A 73 13.92 -8.43 3.17
C PHE A 73 13.92 -7.87 1.75
N GLY A 74 12.88 -7.11 1.39
CA GLY A 74 12.71 -6.62 0.04
C GLY A 74 11.49 -5.72 -0.11
N TYR A 75 11.21 -5.38 -1.36
CA TYR A 75 10.16 -4.44 -1.74
C TYR A 75 9.30 -4.99 -2.87
N ALA A 76 8.06 -4.56 -2.90
CA ALA A 76 7.13 -4.81 -3.99
C ALA A 76 6.28 -3.56 -4.25
N VAL A 77 5.58 -3.52 -5.38
CA VAL A 77 4.47 -2.60 -5.58
C VAL A 77 3.17 -3.29 -5.25
N GLY A 78 2.24 -2.60 -4.58
CA GLY A 78 0.96 -3.16 -4.19
C GLY A 78 -0.17 -2.15 -4.31
N LEU A 79 -1.38 -2.64 -4.04
CA LEU A 79 -2.61 -1.83 -4.01
C LEU A 79 -3.31 -2.02 -2.66
N ASP A 80 -3.63 -0.92 -1.96
CA ASP A 80 -4.53 -0.93 -0.81
C ASP A 80 -5.96 -0.66 -1.30
N MET A 81 -6.67 -1.73 -1.67
CA MET A 81 -8.04 -1.62 -2.16
C MET A 81 -8.99 -1.25 -1.02
N THR A 82 -9.84 -0.26 -1.29
CA THR A 82 -10.62 0.42 -0.26
C THR A 82 -12.09 0.53 -0.63
N ARG A 83 -12.99 0.04 0.23
CA ARG A 83 -14.43 0.35 0.18
C ARG A 83 -14.63 1.79 0.67
N ARG A 84 -14.57 2.76 -0.25
CA ARG A 84 -14.44 4.18 0.10
C ARG A 84 -15.63 4.75 0.86
N GLU A 85 -16.85 4.38 0.50
CA GLU A 85 -18.03 4.85 1.23
C GLU A 85 -18.01 4.40 2.67
N LEU A 86 -17.73 3.09 2.91
CA LEU A 86 -17.64 2.54 4.26
C LEU A 86 -16.52 3.21 5.08
N GLN A 87 -15.36 3.44 4.47
CA GLN A 87 -14.28 4.14 5.16
C GLN A 87 -14.72 5.55 5.61
N ASN A 88 -15.36 6.31 4.72
CA ASN A 88 -15.83 7.65 5.03
C ASN A 88 -16.89 7.65 6.14
N GLU A 89 -17.84 6.73 6.08
CA GLU A 89 -18.86 6.56 7.11
C GLU A 89 -18.24 6.22 8.48
N LEU A 90 -17.36 5.20 8.51
CA LEU A 90 -16.68 4.78 9.73
C LEU A 90 -15.81 5.88 10.32
N ARG A 91 -15.11 6.65 9.45
CA ARG A 91 -14.32 7.81 9.87
C ARG A 91 -15.16 8.87 10.56
N GLN A 92 -16.31 9.23 9.97
CA GLN A 92 -17.23 10.23 10.55
C GLN A 92 -17.78 9.78 11.91
N GLN A 93 -17.94 8.47 12.09
CA GLN A 93 -18.46 7.89 13.32
C GLN A 93 -17.36 7.54 14.34
N GLY A 94 -16.08 7.76 14.04
CA GLY A 94 -14.96 7.38 14.90
C GLY A 94 -14.82 5.85 15.08
N ARG A 95 -15.25 5.06 14.10
CA ARG A 95 -15.24 3.59 14.14
C ARG A 95 -14.02 3.00 13.44
N PRO A 96 -13.60 1.76 13.80
CA PRO A 96 -12.51 1.06 13.13
C PRO A 96 -12.77 0.82 11.63
N TRP A 97 -11.72 0.88 10.81
CA TRP A 97 -11.79 0.73 9.34
C TRP A 97 -11.71 -0.72 8.84
N CYS A 98 -11.73 -1.72 9.73
CA CYS A 98 -11.49 -3.12 9.37
C CYS A 98 -12.33 -3.59 8.17
N ILE A 99 -13.66 -3.36 8.18
CA ILE A 99 -14.53 -3.79 7.07
C ILE A 99 -14.36 -2.98 5.79
N ALA A 100 -13.76 -1.79 5.87
CA ALA A 100 -13.49 -0.95 4.71
C ALA A 100 -12.14 -1.28 4.05
N LYS A 101 -11.17 -1.76 4.82
CA LYS A 101 -9.77 -1.98 4.41
C LYS A 101 -9.36 -3.45 4.40
N GLY A 102 -9.86 -4.26 5.32
CA GLY A 102 -9.42 -5.65 5.55
C GLY A 102 -10.39 -6.70 4.99
N PHE A 103 -10.80 -6.57 3.73
CA PHE A 103 -11.63 -7.56 3.05
C PHE A 103 -10.79 -8.49 2.15
N GLU A 104 -11.38 -9.60 1.75
CA GLU A 104 -10.75 -10.60 0.89
C GLU A 104 -10.18 -9.98 -0.39
N SER A 105 -8.96 -10.36 -0.75
CA SER A 105 -8.23 -9.85 -1.93
C SER A 105 -7.99 -8.33 -1.94
N SER A 106 -8.11 -7.65 -0.80
CA SER A 106 -7.97 -6.20 -0.72
C SER A 106 -6.51 -5.68 -0.73
N ALA A 107 -5.54 -6.59 -0.77
CA ALA A 107 -4.11 -6.28 -0.80
C ALA A 107 -3.39 -6.95 -2.00
N PRO A 108 -3.72 -6.57 -3.25
CA PRO A 108 -2.95 -7.02 -4.40
C PRO A 108 -1.47 -6.63 -4.26
N ILE A 109 -0.57 -7.57 -4.64
CA ILE A 109 0.88 -7.37 -4.51
C ILE A 109 1.62 -8.00 -5.69
N GLY A 110 2.64 -7.28 -6.19
CA GLY A 110 3.61 -7.77 -7.17
C GLY A 110 4.68 -8.66 -6.53
N ALA A 111 5.60 -9.15 -7.36
CA ALA A 111 6.73 -9.94 -6.89
C ALA A 111 7.62 -9.11 -5.95
N ILE A 112 8.05 -9.72 -4.85
CA ILE A 112 8.98 -9.10 -3.90
C ILE A 112 10.40 -9.23 -4.45
N VAL A 113 11.09 -8.10 -4.58
CA VAL A 113 12.50 -8.02 -4.99
C VAL A 113 13.36 -7.83 -3.73
N PRO A 114 14.42 -8.63 -3.52
CA PRO A 114 15.35 -8.41 -2.41
C PRO A 114 15.89 -6.98 -2.37
N ALA A 115 16.05 -6.42 -1.17
CA ALA A 115 16.40 -5.01 -0.98
C ALA A 115 17.67 -4.60 -1.73
N GLU A 116 18.66 -5.47 -1.79
CA GLU A 116 19.93 -5.28 -2.50
C GLU A 116 19.79 -5.20 -4.03
N GLN A 117 18.68 -5.69 -4.59
CA GLN A 117 18.38 -5.71 -6.02
C GLN A 117 17.33 -4.66 -6.43
N ALA A 118 16.57 -4.13 -5.49
CA ALA A 118 15.46 -3.22 -5.75
C ALA A 118 15.91 -1.79 -6.14
N GLY A 119 17.17 -1.42 -5.84
CA GLY A 119 17.68 -0.07 -6.04
C GLY A 119 17.31 0.89 -4.90
N ASP A 120 17.37 2.19 -5.17
CA ASP A 120 17.08 3.21 -4.14
C ASP A 120 15.57 3.44 -3.98
N MET A 121 14.97 2.72 -3.04
CA MET A 121 13.54 2.85 -2.72
C MET A 121 13.19 4.14 -1.95
N ALA A 122 14.17 4.94 -1.54
CA ALA A 122 13.90 6.25 -0.95
C ALA A 122 13.58 7.33 -2.01
N GLN A 123 13.90 7.08 -3.29
CA GLN A 123 13.71 8.02 -4.39
C GLN A 123 13.10 7.36 -5.64
N ALA A 124 12.38 6.28 -5.47
CA ALA A 124 11.76 5.54 -6.56
C ALA A 124 10.50 6.26 -7.09
N SER A 125 10.35 6.34 -8.41
CA SER A 125 9.08 6.74 -9.00
C SER A 125 8.04 5.64 -8.77
N ILE A 126 6.80 6.04 -8.47
CA ILE A 126 5.65 5.15 -8.31
C ILE A 126 4.47 5.70 -9.09
N ARG A 127 3.73 4.82 -9.80
CA ARG A 127 2.54 5.22 -10.54
C ARG A 127 1.51 4.10 -10.65
N LEU A 128 0.28 4.48 -10.89
CA LEU A 128 -0.81 3.60 -11.23
C LEU A 128 -1.50 4.06 -12.52
N LEU A 129 -1.70 3.11 -13.41
CA LEU A 129 -2.54 3.28 -14.58
C LEU A 129 -3.82 2.47 -14.41
N VAL A 130 -4.94 3.04 -14.81
CA VAL A 130 -6.23 2.34 -14.95
C VAL A 130 -6.64 2.42 -16.41
N ASN A 131 -6.81 1.27 -17.06
CA ASN A 131 -7.09 1.16 -18.49
C ASN A 131 -6.10 1.98 -19.36
N GLY A 132 -4.81 1.93 -19.01
CA GLY A 132 -3.75 2.64 -19.71
C GLY A 132 -3.64 4.15 -19.43
N GLN A 133 -4.52 4.71 -18.59
CA GLN A 133 -4.48 6.11 -18.19
C GLN A 133 -3.86 6.28 -16.80
N VAL A 134 -2.86 7.13 -16.68
CA VAL A 134 -2.25 7.45 -15.38
C VAL A 134 -3.27 8.09 -14.45
N ARG A 135 -3.45 7.50 -13.27
CA ARG A 135 -4.33 7.98 -12.21
C ARG A 135 -3.56 8.51 -10.99
N GLN A 136 -2.52 7.81 -10.60
CA GLN A 136 -1.63 8.21 -9.52
C GLN A 136 -0.19 8.23 -10.03
N GLN A 137 0.58 9.22 -9.64
CA GLN A 137 2.00 9.30 -9.97
C GLN A 137 2.72 10.18 -8.95
N SER A 138 3.81 9.66 -8.39
CA SER A 138 4.60 10.36 -7.40
C SER A 138 6.02 9.79 -7.33
N ASN A 139 6.76 10.17 -6.29
CA ASN A 139 8.05 9.62 -5.93
C ASN A 139 8.05 9.30 -4.43
N THR A 140 8.67 8.21 -4.02
CA THR A 140 8.74 7.79 -2.61
C THR A 140 9.41 8.83 -1.71
N ALA A 141 10.26 9.70 -2.26
CA ALA A 141 10.82 10.85 -1.55
C ALA A 141 9.77 11.86 -1.05
N GLN A 142 8.53 11.80 -1.57
CA GLN A 142 7.39 12.63 -1.13
C GLN A 142 6.60 12.00 0.01
N MET A 143 7.03 10.86 0.54
CA MET A 143 6.44 10.25 1.73
C MET A 143 6.70 11.15 2.95
N ILE A 144 5.67 11.44 3.75
CA ILE A 144 5.78 12.22 5.00
C ILE A 144 6.67 11.49 6.00
N TRP A 145 6.51 10.17 6.10
CA TRP A 145 7.31 9.26 6.90
C TRP A 145 8.01 8.28 5.96
N ASN A 146 9.33 8.26 5.97
CA ASN A 146 10.09 7.31 5.16
C ASN A 146 10.00 5.88 5.72
N VAL A 147 10.43 4.89 4.93
CA VAL A 147 10.35 3.47 5.30
C VAL A 147 10.97 3.18 6.68
N ALA A 148 12.13 3.76 6.99
CA ALA A 148 12.80 3.54 8.28
C ALA A 148 11.99 4.09 9.45
N GLU A 149 11.40 5.28 9.29
CA GLU A 149 10.54 5.91 10.29
C GLU A 149 9.23 5.11 10.49
N ILE A 150 8.63 4.59 9.40
CA ILE A 150 7.44 3.74 9.45
C ILE A 150 7.73 2.46 10.23
N ILE A 151 8.81 1.73 9.91
CA ILE A 151 9.20 0.51 10.63
C ILE A 151 9.45 0.80 12.10
N ALA A 152 10.20 1.86 12.40
CA ALA A 152 10.51 2.23 13.78
C ALA A 152 9.24 2.52 14.58
N THR A 153 8.30 3.29 14.02
CA THR A 153 7.04 3.64 14.69
C THR A 153 6.13 2.42 14.84
N LEU A 154 5.97 1.63 13.77
CA LEU A 154 5.14 0.42 13.79
C LEU A 154 5.64 -0.59 14.82
N SER A 155 6.97 -0.78 14.92
CA SER A 155 7.59 -1.72 15.86
C SER A 155 7.45 -1.34 17.34
N GLN A 156 7.00 -0.13 17.66
CA GLN A 156 6.64 0.24 19.04
C GLN A 156 5.31 -0.37 19.46
N ALA A 157 4.38 -0.54 18.51
CA ALA A 157 3.05 -1.08 18.77
C ALA A 157 2.98 -2.60 18.60
N TRP A 158 3.78 -3.17 17.70
CA TRP A 158 3.81 -4.60 17.38
C TRP A 158 5.24 -5.15 17.31
N THR A 159 5.40 -6.40 17.71
CA THR A 159 6.61 -7.15 17.39
C THR A 159 6.52 -7.62 15.94
N LEU A 160 7.29 -7.00 15.06
CA LEU A 160 7.33 -7.37 13.64
C LEU A 160 7.91 -8.77 13.47
N GLN A 161 7.38 -9.52 12.52
CA GLN A 161 7.79 -10.89 12.21
C GLN A 161 8.35 -10.99 10.78
N PRO A 162 9.25 -11.92 10.50
CA PRO A 162 9.61 -12.25 9.12
C PRO A 162 8.35 -12.65 8.32
N GLY A 163 8.17 -12.05 7.14
CA GLY A 163 6.99 -12.24 6.31
C GLY A 163 5.90 -11.19 6.49
N ASP A 164 5.99 -10.31 7.49
CA ASP A 164 5.09 -9.15 7.58
C ASP A 164 5.27 -8.25 6.36
N LEU A 165 4.14 -7.76 5.83
CA LEU A 165 4.08 -6.80 4.74
C LEU A 165 3.60 -5.44 5.26
N ILE A 166 4.32 -4.39 4.93
CA ILE A 166 3.96 -3.02 5.31
C ILE A 166 3.64 -2.25 4.03
N TYR A 167 2.37 -1.92 3.84
CA TYR A 167 1.90 -0.98 2.83
C TYR A 167 2.15 0.43 3.36
N THR A 168 2.90 1.25 2.63
CA THR A 168 3.53 2.45 3.19
C THR A 168 2.75 3.75 2.95
N GLY A 169 1.53 3.62 2.44
CA GLY A 169 0.69 4.78 2.10
C GLY A 169 0.75 5.15 0.62
N THR A 170 -0.29 5.79 0.17
CA THR A 170 -0.54 6.09 -1.24
C THR A 170 -0.33 7.58 -1.57
N PRO A 171 0.11 7.93 -2.79
CA PRO A 171 0.08 9.29 -3.28
C PRO A 171 -1.34 9.75 -3.64
N GLU A 172 -1.48 11.02 -3.97
CA GLU A 172 -2.72 11.63 -4.47
C GLU A 172 -3.24 10.98 -5.75
N GLY A 173 -4.50 11.25 -6.09
CA GLY A 173 -5.17 10.74 -7.29
C GLY A 173 -5.87 9.39 -7.07
N VAL A 174 -6.17 9.03 -5.81
CA VAL A 174 -7.02 7.87 -5.51
C VAL A 174 -8.38 8.02 -6.18
N GLY A 175 -8.95 6.91 -6.66
CA GLY A 175 -10.19 6.99 -7.43
C GLY A 175 -10.89 5.64 -7.57
N PRO A 176 -12.14 5.67 -8.06
CA PRO A 176 -12.95 4.48 -8.20
C PRO A 176 -12.49 3.58 -9.34
N VAL A 177 -12.76 2.30 -9.17
CA VAL A 177 -12.67 1.28 -10.20
C VAL A 177 -13.99 0.53 -10.33
N VAL A 178 -14.24 -0.01 -11.51
CA VAL A 178 -15.43 -0.79 -11.82
C VAL A 178 -15.04 -2.16 -12.37
N ARG A 179 -16.01 -3.07 -12.45
CA ARG A 179 -15.79 -4.39 -13.08
C ARG A 179 -15.32 -4.22 -14.52
N GLY A 180 -14.31 -4.97 -14.89
CA GLY A 180 -13.66 -4.92 -16.21
C GLY A 180 -12.44 -4.01 -16.26
N ASP A 181 -12.22 -3.14 -15.29
CA ASP A 181 -11.02 -2.30 -15.26
C ASP A 181 -9.75 -3.13 -15.11
N VAL A 182 -8.70 -2.67 -15.76
CA VAL A 182 -7.34 -3.22 -15.68
C VAL A 182 -6.44 -2.16 -15.04
N LEU A 183 -5.86 -2.51 -13.89
CA LEU A 183 -4.92 -1.70 -13.15
C LEU A 183 -3.49 -2.18 -13.43
N CYS A 184 -2.58 -1.24 -13.68
CA CYS A 184 -1.15 -1.52 -13.77
C CYS A 184 -0.41 -0.63 -12.78
N ALA A 185 0.08 -1.23 -11.70
CA ALA A 185 0.87 -0.56 -10.68
C ALA A 185 2.35 -0.77 -10.96
N GLU A 186 3.12 0.31 -10.92
CA GLU A 186 4.54 0.31 -11.24
C GLU A 186 5.34 1.10 -10.20
N ALA A 187 6.50 0.58 -9.84
CA ALA A 187 7.50 1.31 -9.07
C ALA A 187 8.88 1.04 -9.69
N GLN A 188 9.70 2.07 -9.74
CA GLN A 188 11.04 1.99 -10.31
C GLN A 188 11.87 0.91 -9.60
N GLY A 189 12.49 0.00 -10.37
CA GLY A 189 13.31 -1.09 -9.84
C GLY A 189 12.51 -2.34 -9.43
N LEU A 190 11.18 -2.31 -9.52
CA LEU A 190 10.31 -3.43 -9.16
C LEU A 190 9.51 -3.94 -10.37
N PRO A 191 9.23 -5.25 -10.44
CA PRO A 191 8.31 -5.79 -11.44
C PRO A 191 6.91 -5.17 -11.32
N PRO A 192 6.24 -4.87 -12.43
CA PRO A 192 4.89 -4.32 -12.41
C PRO A 192 3.86 -5.34 -11.92
N LEU A 193 2.84 -4.84 -11.24
CA LEU A 193 1.67 -5.59 -10.85
C LEU A 193 0.50 -5.26 -11.77
N GLN A 194 -0.10 -6.26 -12.38
CA GLN A 194 -1.37 -6.12 -13.09
C GLN A 194 -2.52 -6.75 -12.31
N VAL A 195 -3.65 -6.04 -12.27
CA VAL A 195 -4.87 -6.49 -11.60
C VAL A 195 -6.06 -6.23 -12.52
N ARG A 196 -6.91 -7.25 -12.71
CA ARG A 196 -8.20 -7.12 -13.40
C ARG A 196 -9.33 -7.20 -12.39
N VAL A 197 -10.20 -6.21 -12.37
CA VAL A 197 -11.41 -6.19 -11.53
C VAL A 197 -12.50 -7.06 -12.19
N ALA A 198 -13.02 -8.06 -11.46
CA ALA A 198 -13.99 -9.04 -11.96
C ALA A 198 -15.41 -8.81 -11.42
#